data_30b8964ed1d90a618a2867e5c73f6563
#
_entry.id   30b8964ed1d90a618a2867e5c73f6563
#
_cell.length_a   1.000
_cell.length_b   1.000
_cell.length_c   1.000
_cell.angle_alpha   90.00
_cell.angle_beta   90.00
_cell.angle_gamma   90.00
#
_symmetry.space_group_name_H-M   'P 1'
#
loop_
_entity.id
_entity.type
_entity.pdbx_description
1 polymer ?
#
loop_
_entity_poly.entity_id
_entity_poly.type
_entity_poly.pdbx_seq_one_letter_code
_entity_poly.pdbx_strand_id
1 'polypeptide(L)'
;LDITAVKDYKDLRNIQKLSVNLDMDKVILLLDDSSESSSALYLSRLISMGIYNFTRNKEGILYLLNHPNSYRDVAHIHQLENLTEQINDRVITKNMRILGIKNLTDHAGATTFIYVLKKQLESFYNVVAIEVDKHDFSFFNDQNMLSVSSADLPKTLMEHNSVDVILIDLNNYESESVCNDVLYLLEPSTIKLNRLIRLNRKVFGNMVGKKIILNKSLLDSKDVLDFEYEAKTKVFYNMPPLDERKNNATLVNPLLSRLGFVKQVKETKQNDGKIFGLFKF
;
A
#
# COMPACT_ATOMS: atom_id res chain seq x y z
N LEU A 1 8.07 28.96 10.54
CA LEU A 1 8.76 29.04 9.27
C LEU A 1 8.03 28.23 8.21
N ASP A 2 7.64 28.85 7.09
CA ASP A 2 7.10 28.13 5.94
C ASP A 2 8.26 27.43 5.21
N ILE A 3 8.14 26.13 4.96
CA ILE A 3 9.20 25.34 4.35
C ILE A 3 9.50 25.77 2.92
N THR A 4 8.51 26.31 2.21
CA THR A 4 8.68 26.81 0.84
C THR A 4 9.56 28.07 0.76
N ALA A 5 9.78 28.76 1.90
CA ALA A 5 10.71 29.87 1.99
C ALA A 5 12.18 29.41 1.97
N VAL A 6 12.44 28.13 2.19
CA VAL A 6 13.79 27.55 2.09
C VAL A 6 14.04 27.16 0.64
N LYS A 7 15.06 27.75 0.02
CA LYS A 7 15.42 27.42 -1.37
C LYS A 7 15.74 25.93 -1.49
N ASP A 8 15.12 25.27 -2.47
CA ASP A 8 15.27 23.85 -2.73
C ASP A 8 15.05 22.97 -1.47
N TYR A 9 14.00 23.26 -0.69
CA TYR A 9 13.66 22.57 0.57
C TYR A 9 13.46 21.03 0.41
N LYS A 10 13.19 20.56 -0.81
CA LYS A 10 13.12 19.13 -1.12
C LYS A 10 14.49 18.44 -1.05
N ASP A 11 15.59 19.21 -1.20
CA ASP A 11 16.93 18.72 -0.91
C ASP A 11 17.21 18.86 0.59
N LEU A 12 17.18 17.74 1.28
CA LEU A 12 17.35 17.66 2.73
C LEU A 12 18.66 18.26 3.25
N ARG A 13 19.71 18.39 2.39
CA ARG A 13 20.95 19.07 2.75
C ARG A 13 20.73 20.55 3.09
N ASN A 14 19.74 21.20 2.48
CA ASN A 14 19.43 22.58 2.77
C ASN A 14 18.66 22.70 4.10
N ILE A 15 17.79 21.74 4.40
CA ILE A 15 17.12 21.66 5.71
C ILE A 15 18.14 21.33 6.81
N GLN A 16 19.11 20.47 6.56
CA GLN A 16 20.20 20.19 7.51
C GLN A 16 21.01 21.44 7.85
N LYS A 17 21.34 22.28 6.84
CA LYS A 17 22.00 23.55 7.12
C LYS A 17 21.16 24.46 8.01
N LEU A 18 19.84 24.45 7.82
CA LEU A 18 18.91 25.20 8.65
C LEU A 18 18.94 24.69 10.09
N SER A 19 18.87 23.37 10.28
CA SER A 19 18.84 22.76 11.62
C SER A 19 20.12 22.98 12.43
N VAL A 20 21.26 23.11 11.76
CA VAL A 20 22.54 23.41 12.45
C VAL A 20 22.64 24.89 12.89
N ASN A 21 21.97 25.81 12.16
CA ASN A 21 22.10 27.24 12.38
C ASN A 21 20.99 27.84 13.25
N LEU A 22 19.91 27.12 13.50
CA LEU A 22 18.76 27.56 14.28
C LEU A 22 18.52 26.66 15.48
N ASP A 23 17.98 27.24 16.53
CA ASP A 23 17.45 26.49 17.68
C ASP A 23 16.09 25.88 17.27
N MET A 24 16.11 24.61 16.85
CA MET A 24 14.94 23.96 16.29
C MET A 24 13.82 23.73 17.31
N ASP A 25 14.10 23.78 18.60
CA ASP A 25 13.06 23.73 19.65
C ASP A 25 12.15 24.97 19.62
N LYS A 26 12.66 26.10 19.05
CA LYS A 26 11.91 27.34 18.87
C LYS A 26 11.33 27.54 17.48
N VAL A 27 11.48 26.56 16.61
CA VAL A 27 11.02 26.63 15.21
C VAL A 27 9.91 25.64 14.97
N ILE A 28 8.77 26.12 14.47
CA ILE A 28 7.70 25.27 13.93
C ILE A 28 7.78 25.36 12.40
N LEU A 29 7.95 24.22 11.73
CA LEU A 29 7.93 24.15 10.27
C LEU A 29 6.49 23.95 9.78
N LEU A 30 6.03 24.86 8.90
CA LEU A 30 4.83 24.65 8.12
C LEU A 30 5.23 23.95 6.82
N LEU A 31 4.81 22.70 6.67
CA LEU A 31 5.05 21.88 5.50
C LEU A 31 4.04 22.21 4.40
N ASP A 32 4.44 22.04 3.14
CA ASP A 32 3.55 22.16 2.00
C ASP A 32 2.74 20.87 1.76
N ASP A 33 1.78 20.92 0.83
CA ASP A 33 0.92 19.79 0.49
C ASP A 33 1.52 18.86 -0.59
N SER A 34 2.84 18.91 -0.82
CA SER A 34 3.50 18.04 -1.78
C SER A 34 3.58 16.59 -1.28
N SER A 35 3.60 15.63 -2.20
CA SER A 35 3.77 14.23 -1.87
C SER A 35 5.12 13.93 -1.22
N GLU A 36 6.16 14.71 -1.54
CA GLU A 36 7.49 14.55 -0.97
C GLU A 36 7.53 14.95 0.50
N SER A 37 7.02 16.15 0.84
CA SER A 37 6.99 16.63 2.24
C SER A 37 6.00 15.84 3.11
N SER A 38 5.11 15.05 2.47
CA SER A 38 4.16 14.16 3.13
C SER A 38 4.72 12.77 3.38
N SER A 39 5.83 12.40 2.75
CA SER A 39 6.37 11.05 2.85
C SER A 39 6.95 10.78 4.23
N ALA A 40 6.75 9.55 4.74
CA ALA A 40 7.33 9.10 6.01
C ALA A 40 8.86 9.26 6.00
N LEU A 41 9.51 9.03 4.86
CA LEU A 41 10.94 9.23 4.66
C LEU A 41 11.36 10.67 4.91
N TYR A 42 10.66 11.64 4.34
CA TYR A 42 10.98 13.05 4.53
C TYR A 42 10.78 13.48 5.99
N LEU A 43 9.67 13.10 6.60
CA LEU A 43 9.37 13.39 8.00
C LEU A 43 10.38 12.75 8.95
N SER A 44 10.76 11.50 8.73
CA SER A 44 11.78 10.83 9.51
C SER A 44 13.14 11.52 9.41
N ARG A 45 13.50 12.02 8.23
CA ARG A 45 14.73 12.80 8.06
C ARG A 45 14.68 14.13 8.80
N LEU A 46 13.54 14.80 8.86
CA LEU A 46 13.36 15.98 9.74
C LEU A 46 13.60 15.61 11.19
N ILE A 47 13.02 14.50 11.65
CA ILE A 47 13.18 14.02 13.03
C ILE A 47 14.65 13.69 13.34
N SER A 48 15.37 13.05 12.42
CA SER A 48 16.78 12.72 12.58
C SER A 48 17.67 13.97 12.67
N MET A 49 17.21 15.11 12.16
CA MET A 49 17.88 16.41 12.27
C MET A 49 17.47 17.20 13.52
N GLY A 50 16.68 16.60 14.43
CA GLY A 50 16.20 17.27 15.65
C GLY A 50 15.00 18.19 15.42
N ILE A 51 14.34 18.09 14.27
CA ILE A 51 13.16 18.90 13.92
C ILE A 51 11.91 18.11 14.31
N TYR A 52 11.29 18.41 15.45
CA TYR A 52 10.13 17.69 15.96
C TYR A 52 8.83 18.49 15.77
N ASN A 53 8.91 19.80 15.65
CA ASN A 53 7.76 20.70 15.54
C ASN A 53 7.46 21.01 14.08
N PHE A 54 6.59 20.23 13.46
CA PHE A 54 6.14 20.46 12.09
C PHE A 54 4.64 20.19 11.95
N THR A 55 3.99 20.90 11.05
CA THR A 55 2.55 20.77 10.76
C THR A 55 2.26 21.22 9.34
N ARG A 56 1.03 20.96 8.82
CA ARG A 56 0.56 21.41 7.51
C ARG A 56 -0.53 22.45 7.56
N ASN A 57 -1.04 22.76 8.74
CA ASN A 57 -2.15 23.69 8.88
C ASN A 57 -1.89 24.69 10.00
N LYS A 58 -2.68 25.76 9.99
CA LYS A 58 -2.55 26.86 10.96
C LYS A 58 -2.95 26.44 12.38
N GLU A 59 -3.93 25.56 12.49
CA GLU A 59 -4.40 25.02 13.77
C GLU A 59 -3.28 24.24 14.46
N GLY A 60 -2.53 23.45 13.70
CA GLY A 60 -1.36 22.73 14.19
C GLY A 60 -0.25 23.66 14.68
N ILE A 61 -0.04 24.83 14.04
CA ILE A 61 0.92 25.84 14.54
C ILE A 61 0.49 26.33 15.92
N LEU A 62 -0.79 26.70 16.09
CA LEU A 62 -1.31 27.18 17.36
C LEU A 62 -1.23 26.12 18.45
N TYR A 63 -1.45 24.87 18.11
CA TYR A 63 -1.30 23.74 19.02
C TYR A 63 0.15 23.57 19.46
N LEU A 64 1.10 23.52 18.52
CA LEU A 64 2.53 23.32 18.78
C LEU A 64 3.19 24.49 19.52
N LEU A 65 2.64 25.71 19.42
CA LEU A 65 3.09 26.85 20.23
C LEU A 65 2.86 26.62 21.74
N ASN A 66 1.76 25.95 22.09
CA ASN A 66 1.42 25.66 23.47
C ASN A 66 1.88 24.28 23.95
N HIS A 67 2.08 23.34 23.00
CA HIS A 67 2.42 21.94 23.24
C HIS A 67 3.49 21.52 22.24
N PRO A 68 4.75 21.97 22.40
CA PRO A 68 5.83 21.59 21.50
C PRO A 68 6.10 20.09 21.60
N ASN A 69 6.31 19.45 20.46
CA ASN A 69 6.66 18.04 20.39
C ASN A 69 8.09 17.80 20.88
N SER A 70 8.26 16.74 21.62
CA SER A 70 9.54 16.09 21.89
C SER A 70 9.81 14.96 20.90
N TYR A 71 11.02 14.42 20.91
CA TYR A 71 11.32 13.20 20.11
C TYR A 71 10.33 12.07 20.38
N ARG A 72 9.88 11.89 21.64
CA ARG A 72 8.95 10.82 22.01
C ARG A 72 7.61 10.92 21.27
N ASP A 73 7.14 12.14 21.00
CA ASP A 73 5.84 12.37 20.36
C ASP A 73 5.86 12.03 18.87
N VAL A 74 7.03 12.12 18.22
CA VAL A 74 7.22 11.86 16.79
C VAL A 74 8.04 10.59 16.50
N ALA A 75 8.53 9.90 17.54
CA ALA A 75 9.38 8.71 17.41
C ALA A 75 8.74 7.59 16.59
N HIS A 76 7.41 7.48 16.62
CA HIS A 76 6.67 6.50 15.81
C HIS A 76 6.89 6.69 14.31
N ILE A 77 7.02 7.92 13.82
CA ILE A 77 7.30 8.23 12.41
C ILE A 77 8.71 7.77 12.02
N HIS A 78 9.68 8.01 12.91
CA HIS A 78 11.06 7.58 12.68
C HIS A 78 11.23 6.06 12.75
N GLN A 79 10.52 5.39 13.65
CA GLN A 79 10.51 3.92 13.74
C GLN A 79 9.92 3.28 12.49
N LEU A 80 8.85 3.87 11.93
CA LEU A 80 8.23 3.39 10.69
C LEU A 80 9.20 3.37 9.51
N GLU A 81 10.07 4.38 9.38
CA GLU A 81 11.07 4.41 8.31
C GLU A 81 12.14 3.33 8.48
N ASN A 82 12.72 3.23 9.68
CA ASN A 82 13.73 2.22 9.96
C ASN A 82 13.20 0.80 9.72
N LEU A 83 11.93 0.56 10.05
CA LEU A 83 11.26 -0.71 9.76
C LEU A 83 11.04 -0.90 8.25
N THR A 84 10.66 0.16 7.54
CA THR A 84 10.46 0.11 6.08
C THR A 84 11.79 -0.16 5.35
N GLU A 85 12.90 0.46 5.75
CA GLU A 85 14.22 0.17 5.19
C GLU A 85 14.63 -1.29 5.46
N GLN A 86 14.44 -1.80 6.70
CA GLN A 86 14.73 -3.20 7.02
C GLN A 86 13.86 -4.19 6.25
N ILE A 87 12.58 -3.86 6.02
CA ILE A 87 11.67 -4.66 5.21
C ILE A 87 12.14 -4.66 3.76
N ASN A 88 12.48 -3.51 3.19
CA ASN A 88 12.95 -3.39 1.81
C ASN A 88 14.24 -4.18 1.59
N ASP A 89 15.20 -4.11 2.50
CA ASP A 89 16.43 -4.91 2.44
C ASP A 89 16.15 -6.41 2.49
N ARG A 90 15.19 -6.85 3.31
CA ARG A 90 14.77 -8.26 3.42
C ARG A 90 13.93 -8.71 2.23
N VAL A 91 13.08 -7.85 1.69
CA VAL A 91 12.32 -8.11 0.45
C VAL A 91 13.29 -8.38 -0.71
N ILE A 92 14.36 -7.61 -0.83
CA ILE A 92 15.40 -7.82 -1.85
C ILE A 92 16.12 -9.16 -1.64
N THR A 93 16.36 -9.58 -0.37
CA THR A 93 17.11 -10.81 -0.07
C THR A 93 16.26 -12.09 -0.15
N LYS A 94 14.93 -12.02 -0.02
CA LYS A 94 14.04 -13.21 0.06
C LYS A 94 13.00 -13.32 -1.06
N ASN A 95 12.96 -12.44 -2.03
CA ASN A 95 11.90 -12.38 -3.07
C ASN A 95 10.47 -12.25 -2.50
N MET A 96 10.30 -11.83 -1.23
CA MET A 96 8.98 -11.52 -0.68
C MET A 96 8.36 -10.35 -1.43
N ARG A 97 7.08 -10.46 -1.76
CA ARG A 97 6.36 -9.43 -2.51
C ARG A 97 5.19 -8.89 -1.73
N ILE A 98 5.15 -7.57 -1.54
CA ILE A 98 4.07 -6.87 -0.85
C ILE A 98 3.23 -6.12 -1.89
N LEU A 99 1.95 -6.46 -1.98
CA LEU A 99 0.98 -5.86 -2.90
C LEU A 99 -0.06 -5.11 -2.10
N GLY A 100 -0.07 -3.79 -2.23
CA GLY A 100 -1.08 -2.92 -1.63
C GLY A 100 -2.34 -2.82 -2.49
N ILE A 101 -3.50 -2.78 -1.88
CA ILE A 101 -4.79 -2.57 -2.52
C ILE A 101 -5.46 -1.35 -1.87
N LYS A 102 -5.89 -0.38 -2.67
CA LYS A 102 -6.50 0.86 -2.20
C LYS A 102 -7.75 1.19 -2.98
N ASN A 103 -8.85 1.46 -2.29
CA ASN A 103 -10.08 1.92 -2.94
C ASN A 103 -9.95 3.39 -3.36
N LEU A 104 -10.21 3.71 -4.64
CA LEU A 104 -10.36 5.09 -5.13
C LEU A 104 -11.81 5.57 -5.00
N THR A 105 -12.76 4.68 -5.25
CA THR A 105 -14.18 4.95 -5.03
C THR A 105 -14.67 4.22 -3.79
N ASP A 106 -15.66 4.80 -3.11
CA ASP A 106 -16.26 4.17 -1.93
C ASP A 106 -16.71 2.75 -2.24
N HIS A 107 -16.34 1.81 -1.38
CA HIS A 107 -16.71 0.40 -1.49
C HIS A 107 -16.37 -0.23 -2.85
N ALA A 108 -15.23 0.12 -3.44
CA ALA A 108 -14.78 -0.47 -4.71
C ALA A 108 -14.49 -1.98 -4.60
N GLY A 109 -14.51 -2.56 -3.40
CA GLY A 109 -14.49 -4.00 -3.16
C GLY A 109 -13.11 -4.58 -2.84
N ALA A 110 -12.23 -3.84 -2.18
CA ALA A 110 -10.89 -4.28 -1.80
C ALA A 110 -10.92 -5.59 -1.00
N THR A 111 -11.77 -5.71 0.01
CA THR A 111 -11.89 -6.89 0.88
C THR A 111 -12.16 -8.17 0.07
N THR A 112 -13.20 -8.18 -0.77
CA THR A 112 -13.52 -9.34 -1.65
C THR A 112 -12.41 -9.59 -2.67
N PHE A 113 -11.85 -8.53 -3.24
CA PHE A 113 -10.78 -8.63 -4.23
C PHE A 113 -9.53 -9.29 -3.63
N ILE A 114 -9.12 -8.88 -2.44
CA ILE A 114 -7.98 -9.45 -1.71
C ILE A 114 -8.24 -10.93 -1.38
N TYR A 115 -9.43 -11.25 -0.89
CA TYR A 115 -9.79 -12.63 -0.57
C TYR A 115 -9.69 -13.56 -1.79
N VAL A 116 -10.21 -13.12 -2.94
CA VAL A 116 -10.14 -13.89 -4.19
C VAL A 116 -8.70 -14.00 -4.70
N LEU A 117 -7.90 -12.91 -4.64
CA LEU A 117 -6.48 -12.94 -5.00
C LEU A 117 -5.70 -13.90 -4.10
N LYS A 118 -5.93 -13.85 -2.78
CA LYS A 118 -5.29 -14.71 -1.79
C LYS A 118 -5.57 -16.18 -2.12
N LYS A 119 -6.84 -16.57 -2.28
CA LYS A 119 -7.22 -17.94 -2.65
C LYS A 119 -6.52 -18.44 -3.91
N GLN A 120 -6.36 -17.57 -4.91
CA GLN A 120 -5.71 -17.95 -6.17
C GLN A 120 -4.19 -18.09 -5.97
N LEU A 121 -3.56 -17.19 -5.24
CA LEU A 121 -2.11 -17.20 -4.99
C LEU A 121 -1.68 -18.35 -4.07
N GLU A 122 -2.48 -18.74 -3.09
CA GLU A 122 -2.19 -19.82 -2.15
C GLU A 122 -1.95 -21.19 -2.83
N SER A 123 -2.41 -21.35 -4.06
CA SER A 123 -2.11 -22.55 -4.84
C SER A 123 -0.62 -22.71 -5.14
N PHE A 124 0.17 -21.61 -5.08
CA PHE A 124 1.57 -21.60 -5.51
C PHE A 124 2.52 -20.92 -4.50
N TYR A 125 2.01 -20.05 -3.64
CA TYR A 125 2.76 -19.20 -2.73
C TYR A 125 2.25 -19.35 -1.29
N ASN A 126 3.10 -19.01 -0.32
CA ASN A 126 2.67 -18.77 1.05
C ASN A 126 2.19 -17.32 1.12
N VAL A 127 0.90 -17.12 1.40
CA VAL A 127 0.25 -15.80 1.32
C VAL A 127 -0.34 -15.42 2.66
N VAL A 128 -0.12 -14.18 3.06
CA VAL A 128 -0.84 -13.52 4.16
C VAL A 128 -1.56 -12.30 3.61
N ALA A 129 -2.78 -12.07 4.06
CA ALA A 129 -3.52 -10.84 3.78
C ALA A 129 -3.69 -10.05 5.08
N ILE A 130 -3.49 -8.73 4.99
CA ILE A 130 -3.56 -7.82 6.13
C ILE A 130 -4.51 -6.68 5.76
N GLU A 131 -5.45 -6.34 6.62
CA GLU A 131 -6.23 -5.11 6.48
C GLU A 131 -5.84 -4.12 7.57
N VAL A 132 -5.80 -2.83 7.22
CA VAL A 132 -5.38 -1.75 8.11
C VAL A 132 -6.60 -0.98 8.59
N ASP A 133 -6.71 -0.81 9.93
CA ASP A 133 -7.78 -0.06 10.60
C ASP A 133 -9.20 -0.52 10.19
N LYS A 134 -9.36 -1.82 9.94
CA LYS A 134 -10.62 -2.51 9.60
C LYS A 134 -10.70 -3.86 10.30
N HIS A 135 -11.89 -4.48 10.30
CA HIS A 135 -12.14 -5.80 10.89
C HIS A 135 -13.00 -6.71 10.01
N ASP A 136 -13.01 -6.48 8.69
CA ASP A 136 -13.80 -7.28 7.74
C ASP A 136 -13.20 -8.67 7.53
N PHE A 137 -11.87 -8.82 7.67
CA PHE A 137 -11.18 -10.09 7.46
C PHE A 137 -11.52 -11.15 8.50
N SER A 138 -11.92 -10.74 9.69
CA SER A 138 -12.37 -11.65 10.75
C SER A 138 -13.56 -12.53 10.33
N PHE A 139 -14.38 -12.09 9.35
CA PHE A 139 -15.53 -12.83 8.87
C PHE A 139 -15.19 -13.97 7.90
N PHE A 140 -13.95 -14.09 7.43
CA PHE A 140 -13.54 -15.16 6.52
C PHE A 140 -13.07 -16.44 7.22
N ASN A 141 -12.91 -16.44 8.56
CA ASN A 141 -12.39 -17.57 9.34
C ASN A 141 -11.07 -18.15 8.77
N ASP A 142 -10.18 -17.30 8.30
CA ASP A 142 -8.90 -17.64 7.72
C ASP A 142 -7.78 -17.07 8.59
N GLN A 143 -6.94 -17.94 9.17
CA GLN A 143 -5.85 -17.54 10.07
C GLN A 143 -4.77 -16.69 9.40
N ASN A 144 -4.67 -16.74 8.07
CA ASN A 144 -3.74 -15.94 7.29
C ASN A 144 -4.39 -14.64 6.76
N MET A 145 -5.52 -14.25 7.32
CA MET A 145 -6.18 -12.95 7.09
C MET A 145 -6.25 -12.18 8.40
N LEU A 146 -5.47 -11.11 8.50
CA LEU A 146 -5.19 -10.38 9.72
C LEU A 146 -5.79 -8.98 9.67
N SER A 147 -6.34 -8.54 10.80
CA SER A 147 -6.80 -7.16 11.00
C SER A 147 -5.87 -6.47 11.98
N VAL A 148 -5.23 -5.39 11.55
CA VAL A 148 -4.23 -4.69 12.37
C VAL A 148 -4.48 -3.18 12.38
N SER A 149 -4.00 -2.52 13.43
CA SER A 149 -3.94 -1.06 13.43
C SER A 149 -2.82 -0.55 12.52
N SER A 150 -2.94 0.68 12.05
CA SER A 150 -1.88 1.35 11.29
C SER A 150 -0.54 1.40 12.05
N ALA A 151 -0.59 1.49 13.37
CA ALA A 151 0.61 1.49 14.23
C ALA A 151 1.29 0.12 14.31
N ASP A 152 0.52 -0.98 14.24
CA ASP A 152 1.02 -2.34 14.35
C ASP A 152 1.46 -2.95 13.01
N LEU A 153 1.09 -2.34 11.89
CA LEU A 153 1.40 -2.86 10.55
C LEU A 153 2.90 -3.17 10.36
N PRO A 154 3.85 -2.29 10.71
CA PRO A 154 5.27 -2.57 10.50
C PRO A 154 5.74 -3.80 11.29
N LYS A 155 5.30 -3.96 12.53
CA LYS A 155 5.60 -5.11 13.37
C LYS A 155 5.05 -6.40 12.74
N THR A 156 3.79 -6.37 12.29
CA THR A 156 3.14 -7.52 11.65
C THR A 156 3.87 -7.94 10.37
N LEU A 157 4.32 -6.98 9.54
CA LEU A 157 5.11 -7.27 8.34
C LEU A 157 6.44 -7.97 8.68
N MET A 158 7.08 -7.59 9.78
CA MET A 158 8.31 -8.25 10.25
C MET A 158 8.05 -9.67 10.76
N GLU A 159 6.97 -9.90 11.48
CA GLU A 159 6.59 -11.22 11.98
C GLU A 159 6.29 -12.20 10.84
N HIS A 160 5.75 -11.69 9.71
CA HIS A 160 5.41 -12.49 8.53
C HIS A 160 6.46 -12.43 7.41
N ASN A 161 7.71 -12.11 7.72
CA ASN A 161 8.79 -11.96 6.72
C ASN A 161 9.22 -13.27 6.02
N SER A 162 8.66 -14.41 6.41
CA SER A 162 8.96 -15.73 5.84
C SER A 162 8.01 -16.14 4.72
N VAL A 163 6.91 -15.38 4.49
CA VAL A 163 5.95 -15.67 3.43
C VAL A 163 6.44 -15.14 2.08
N ASP A 164 5.87 -15.67 1.00
CA ASP A 164 6.22 -15.27 -0.37
C ASP A 164 5.48 -14.00 -0.80
N VAL A 165 4.22 -13.83 -0.37
CA VAL A 165 3.36 -12.73 -0.76
C VAL A 165 2.59 -12.20 0.43
N ILE A 166 2.57 -10.87 0.58
CA ILE A 166 1.67 -10.17 1.50
C ILE A 166 0.72 -9.29 0.67
N LEU A 167 -0.58 -9.44 0.89
CA LEU A 167 -1.62 -8.57 0.34
C LEU A 167 -2.08 -7.62 1.42
N ILE A 168 -2.12 -6.31 1.15
CA ILE A 168 -2.52 -5.31 2.15
C ILE A 168 -3.73 -4.53 1.66
N ASP A 169 -4.85 -4.58 2.40
CA ASP A 169 -5.92 -3.59 2.28
C ASP A 169 -5.45 -2.30 2.98
N LEU A 170 -4.96 -1.36 2.21
CA LEU A 170 -4.41 -0.11 2.73
C LEU A 170 -5.49 0.79 3.33
N ASN A 171 -6.77 0.61 2.93
CA ASN A 171 -7.86 1.46 3.39
C ASN A 171 -7.49 2.95 3.30
N ASN A 172 -7.45 3.68 4.42
CA ASN A 172 -7.02 5.07 4.50
C ASN A 172 -5.54 5.23 4.88
N TYR A 173 -4.79 4.13 4.98
CA TYR A 173 -3.38 4.19 5.30
C TYR A 173 -2.59 4.92 4.21
N GLU A 174 -1.86 5.96 4.59
CA GLU A 174 -1.22 6.86 3.62
C GLU A 174 0.12 6.34 3.10
N SER A 175 0.84 5.54 3.90
CA SER A 175 2.17 5.07 3.52
C SER A 175 2.10 3.89 2.56
N GLU A 176 2.08 4.19 1.27
CA GLU A 176 2.13 3.19 0.19
C GLU A 176 3.55 2.64 -0.01
N SER A 177 4.57 3.27 0.58
CA SER A 177 6.00 2.93 0.40
C SER A 177 6.41 1.57 0.94
N VAL A 178 5.60 0.95 1.81
CA VAL A 178 5.82 -0.43 2.28
C VAL A 178 5.52 -1.47 1.21
N CYS A 179 4.84 -1.10 0.11
CA CYS A 179 4.39 -1.99 -0.93
C CYS A 179 5.35 -1.95 -2.14
N ASN A 180 5.62 -3.11 -2.74
CA ASN A 180 6.34 -3.19 -4.02
C ASN A 180 5.46 -2.68 -5.18
N ASP A 181 4.16 -2.92 -5.09
CA ASP A 181 3.15 -2.49 -6.04
C ASP A 181 1.88 -2.09 -5.30
N VAL A 182 1.14 -1.11 -5.83
CA VAL A 182 -0.18 -0.74 -5.32
C VAL A 182 -1.20 -0.81 -6.44
N LEU A 183 -2.31 -1.50 -6.19
CA LEU A 183 -3.47 -1.58 -7.07
C LEU A 183 -4.55 -0.63 -6.56
N TYR A 184 -4.98 0.29 -7.43
CA TYR A 184 -6.00 1.27 -7.11
C TYR A 184 -7.33 0.81 -7.70
N LEU A 185 -8.25 0.39 -6.82
CA LEU A 185 -9.56 -0.10 -7.23
C LEU A 185 -10.54 1.05 -7.46
N LEU A 186 -11.13 1.06 -8.62
CA LEU A 186 -12.15 2.02 -9.03
C LEU A 186 -13.37 1.26 -9.56
N GLU A 187 -14.54 1.47 -8.97
CA GLU A 187 -15.80 0.97 -9.51
C GLU A 187 -16.34 2.01 -10.52
N PRO A 188 -16.44 1.64 -11.82
CA PRO A 188 -16.78 2.60 -12.89
C PRO A 188 -18.29 2.91 -12.96
N SER A 189 -18.90 3.18 -11.82
CA SER A 189 -20.28 3.64 -11.72
C SER A 189 -20.33 5.15 -11.89
N THR A 190 -21.26 5.65 -12.72
CA THR A 190 -21.44 7.09 -12.99
C THR A 190 -21.55 7.91 -11.70
N ILE A 191 -22.31 7.42 -10.73
CA ILE A 191 -22.49 8.14 -9.45
C ILE A 191 -21.15 8.21 -8.67
N LYS A 192 -20.42 7.09 -8.59
CA LYS A 192 -19.15 7.03 -7.86
C LYS A 192 -18.06 7.83 -8.53
N LEU A 193 -17.98 7.80 -9.86
CA LEU A 193 -17.03 8.61 -10.64
C LEU A 193 -17.30 10.11 -10.45
N ASN A 194 -18.55 10.53 -10.59
CA ASN A 194 -18.91 11.92 -10.39
C ASN A 194 -18.66 12.41 -8.96
N ARG A 195 -18.91 11.56 -7.95
CA ARG A 195 -18.55 11.87 -6.56
C ARG A 195 -17.05 12.03 -6.41
N LEU A 196 -16.26 11.09 -6.93
CA LEU A 196 -14.80 11.12 -6.87
C LEU A 196 -14.24 12.40 -7.50
N ILE A 197 -14.71 12.79 -8.69
CA ILE A 197 -14.28 14.00 -9.39
C ILE A 197 -14.68 15.27 -8.61
N ARG A 198 -15.87 15.29 -7.99
CA ARG A 198 -16.31 16.43 -7.18
C ARG A 198 -15.47 16.62 -5.91
N LEU A 199 -15.07 15.52 -5.25
CA LEU A 199 -14.21 15.56 -4.07
C LEU A 199 -12.77 15.95 -4.42
N ASN A 200 -12.26 15.47 -5.54
CA ASN A 200 -10.90 15.75 -5.98
C ASN A 200 -10.84 15.89 -7.50
N ARG A 201 -10.88 17.11 -8.01
CA ARG A 201 -10.84 17.40 -9.45
C ARG A 201 -9.56 16.95 -10.15
N LYS A 202 -8.46 16.76 -9.38
CA LYS A 202 -7.16 16.33 -9.91
C LYS A 202 -6.92 14.82 -9.73
N VAL A 203 -7.91 14.08 -9.28
CA VAL A 203 -7.73 12.65 -8.91
C VAL A 203 -7.10 11.84 -10.03
N PHE A 204 -7.59 11.95 -11.26
CA PHE A 204 -7.05 11.20 -12.39
C PHE A 204 -5.66 11.68 -12.81
N GLY A 205 -5.35 12.97 -12.69
CA GLY A 205 -4.01 13.49 -12.90
C GLY A 205 -2.99 12.88 -11.93
N ASN A 206 -3.41 12.69 -10.68
CA ASN A 206 -2.58 12.05 -9.65
C ASN A 206 -2.44 10.52 -9.84
N MET A 207 -3.25 9.93 -10.72
CA MET A 207 -3.23 8.48 -11.01
C MET A 207 -2.41 8.13 -12.26
N VAL A 208 -1.85 9.09 -12.96
CA VAL A 208 -0.98 8.84 -14.12
C VAL A 208 0.20 7.95 -13.70
N GLY A 209 0.39 6.85 -14.42
CA GLY A 209 1.45 5.86 -14.13
C GLY A 209 1.12 4.85 -13.01
N LYS A 210 0.01 5.01 -12.30
CA LYS A 210 -0.44 4.08 -11.27
C LYS A 210 -1.24 2.91 -11.87
N LYS A 211 -1.27 1.76 -11.16
CA LYS A 211 -1.98 0.55 -11.62
C LYS A 211 -3.46 0.63 -11.22
N ILE A 212 -4.29 1.18 -12.11
CA ILE A 212 -5.74 1.32 -11.91
C ILE A 212 -6.44 0.03 -12.33
N ILE A 213 -7.23 -0.52 -11.42
CA ILE A 213 -8.12 -1.66 -11.69
C ILE A 213 -9.56 -1.13 -11.73
N LEU A 214 -10.23 -1.26 -12.86
CA LEU A 214 -11.68 -1.09 -12.89
C LEU A 214 -12.30 -2.34 -12.27
N ASN A 215 -12.77 -2.26 -11.04
CA ASN A 215 -13.32 -3.40 -10.31
C ASN A 215 -14.85 -3.38 -10.33
N LYS A 216 -15.48 -4.56 -10.30
CA LYS A 216 -16.92 -4.74 -10.51
C LYS A 216 -17.39 -4.13 -11.84
N SER A 217 -16.52 -4.11 -12.83
CA SER A 217 -16.76 -3.46 -14.10
C SER A 217 -17.61 -4.31 -15.02
N LEU A 218 -18.59 -3.67 -15.64
CA LEU A 218 -19.38 -4.23 -16.73
C LEU A 218 -19.03 -3.58 -18.08
N LEU A 219 -17.97 -2.76 -18.11
CA LEU A 219 -17.53 -2.05 -19.30
C LEU A 219 -16.90 -3.02 -20.30
N ASP A 220 -17.24 -2.86 -21.56
CA ASP A 220 -16.56 -3.54 -22.64
C ASP A 220 -15.23 -2.83 -23.01
N SER A 221 -14.51 -3.39 -24.00
CA SER A 221 -13.22 -2.84 -24.40
C SER A 221 -13.30 -1.43 -24.97
N LYS A 222 -14.40 -1.06 -25.61
CA LYS A 222 -14.62 0.29 -26.14
C LYS A 222 -14.86 1.28 -25.00
N ASP A 223 -15.76 0.93 -24.10
CA ASP A 223 -16.05 1.75 -22.91
C ASP A 223 -14.80 2.02 -22.08
N VAL A 224 -13.92 0.99 -21.95
CA VAL A 224 -12.64 1.18 -21.25
C VAL A 224 -11.74 2.19 -21.98
N LEU A 225 -11.66 2.13 -23.31
CA LEU A 225 -10.90 3.12 -24.10
C LEU A 225 -11.48 4.53 -23.96
N ASP A 226 -12.79 4.66 -23.97
CA ASP A 226 -13.47 5.95 -23.78
C ASP A 226 -13.18 6.49 -22.36
N PHE A 227 -13.24 5.64 -21.34
CA PHE A 227 -12.84 6.00 -19.97
C PHE A 227 -11.37 6.46 -19.90
N GLU A 228 -10.43 5.72 -20.50
CA GLU A 228 -9.01 6.10 -20.51
C GLU A 228 -8.77 7.46 -21.19
N TYR A 229 -9.51 7.73 -22.28
CA TYR A 229 -9.44 8.99 -23.01
C TYR A 229 -9.93 10.17 -22.15
N GLU A 230 -11.09 10.03 -21.49
CA GLU A 230 -11.65 11.06 -20.64
C GLU A 230 -10.84 11.29 -19.35
N ALA A 231 -10.43 10.20 -18.71
CA ALA A 231 -9.65 10.25 -17.47
C ALA A 231 -8.18 10.62 -17.68
N LYS A 232 -7.69 10.60 -18.94
CA LYS A 232 -6.27 10.81 -19.33
C LYS A 232 -5.31 9.91 -18.57
N THR A 233 -5.75 8.70 -18.24
CA THR A 233 -4.96 7.70 -17.51
C THR A 233 -5.23 6.31 -18.07
N LYS A 234 -4.29 5.39 -17.88
CA LYS A 234 -4.40 4.03 -18.40
C LYS A 234 -5.00 3.08 -17.36
N VAL A 235 -5.85 2.19 -17.83
CA VAL A 235 -6.41 1.11 -17.03
C VAL A 235 -5.44 -0.07 -17.05
N PHE A 236 -4.94 -0.46 -15.88
CA PHE A 236 -4.07 -1.61 -15.76
C PHE A 236 -4.84 -2.92 -15.99
N TYR A 237 -6.05 -3.03 -15.47
CA TYR A 237 -6.90 -4.20 -15.69
C TYR A 237 -8.38 -3.86 -15.53
N ASN A 238 -9.23 -4.47 -16.37
CA ASN A 238 -10.68 -4.39 -16.28
C ASN A 238 -11.21 -5.68 -15.67
N MET A 239 -11.63 -5.62 -14.38
CA MET A 239 -12.07 -6.76 -13.60
C MET A 239 -13.58 -6.76 -13.47
N PRO A 240 -14.26 -7.80 -13.99
CA PRO A 240 -15.70 -7.95 -13.80
C PRO A 240 -16.04 -8.25 -12.33
N PRO A 241 -17.33 -8.23 -11.95
CA PRO A 241 -17.75 -8.60 -10.60
C PRO A 241 -17.25 -10.02 -10.22
N LEU A 242 -16.59 -10.11 -9.07
CA LEU A 242 -16.09 -11.35 -8.50
C LEU A 242 -17.12 -11.95 -7.53
N ASP A 243 -17.26 -13.26 -7.53
CA ASP A 243 -18.04 -14.00 -6.54
C ASP A 243 -17.08 -14.84 -5.70
N GLU A 244 -16.93 -14.49 -4.43
CA GLU A 244 -16.00 -15.15 -3.49
C GLU A 244 -16.30 -16.64 -3.27
N ARG A 245 -17.50 -17.09 -3.62
CA ARG A 245 -17.93 -18.49 -3.51
C ARG A 245 -17.56 -19.34 -4.73
N LYS A 246 -17.15 -18.70 -5.84
CA LYS A 246 -16.84 -19.37 -7.09
C LYS A 246 -15.33 -19.42 -7.34
N ASN A 247 -14.95 -20.30 -8.28
CA ASN A 247 -13.60 -20.28 -8.82
C ASN A 247 -13.45 -19.11 -9.79
N ASN A 248 -12.61 -18.14 -9.44
CA ASN A 248 -12.35 -16.94 -10.23
C ASN A 248 -11.03 -17.03 -11.03
N ALA A 249 -10.42 -18.20 -11.15
CA ALA A 249 -9.09 -18.37 -11.75
C ALA A 249 -8.99 -17.79 -13.17
N THR A 250 -10.01 -17.95 -13.99
CA THR A 250 -10.04 -17.42 -15.36
C THR A 250 -10.04 -15.89 -15.41
N LEU A 251 -10.59 -15.23 -14.41
CA LEU A 251 -10.66 -13.78 -14.31
C LEU A 251 -9.38 -13.18 -13.68
N VAL A 252 -8.81 -13.89 -12.70
CA VAL A 252 -7.72 -13.38 -11.87
C VAL A 252 -6.33 -13.74 -12.42
N ASN A 253 -6.16 -14.91 -13.03
CA ASN A 253 -4.87 -15.34 -13.57
C ASN A 253 -4.25 -14.38 -14.58
N PRO A 254 -4.99 -13.75 -15.52
CA PRO A 254 -4.41 -12.77 -16.43
C PRO A 254 -3.88 -11.51 -15.68
N LEU A 255 -4.57 -11.08 -14.63
CA LEU A 255 -4.08 -9.99 -13.76
C LEU A 255 -2.79 -10.39 -13.04
N LEU A 256 -2.78 -11.58 -12.42
CA LEU A 256 -1.60 -12.09 -11.72
C LEU A 256 -0.40 -12.23 -12.67
N SER A 257 -0.61 -12.67 -13.90
CA SER A 257 0.43 -12.72 -14.93
C SER A 257 0.97 -11.32 -15.28
N ARG A 258 0.10 -10.31 -15.41
CA ARG A 258 0.50 -8.91 -15.65
C ARG A 258 1.29 -8.32 -14.48
N LEU A 259 1.00 -8.79 -13.27
CA LEU A 259 1.74 -8.42 -12.07
C LEU A 259 3.07 -9.20 -11.94
N GLY A 260 3.36 -10.14 -12.83
CA GLY A 260 4.58 -10.93 -12.81
C GLY A 260 4.57 -12.11 -11.83
N PHE A 261 3.39 -12.54 -11.35
CA PHE A 261 3.26 -13.80 -10.64
C PHE A 261 3.30 -14.96 -11.65
N VAL A 262 4.34 -15.77 -11.57
CA VAL A 262 4.53 -16.94 -12.43
C VAL A 262 4.05 -18.16 -11.65
N LYS A 263 3.36 -19.10 -12.32
CA LYS A 263 3.04 -20.38 -11.73
C LYS A 263 4.35 -21.12 -11.41
N GLN A 264 4.76 -21.11 -10.16
CA GLN A 264 5.82 -22.02 -9.72
C GLN A 264 5.21 -23.43 -9.71
N VAL A 265 5.77 -24.32 -10.49
CA VAL A 265 5.49 -25.76 -10.36
C VAL A 265 6.07 -26.14 -9.00
N LYS A 266 5.24 -26.34 -7.99
CA LYS A 266 5.69 -27.01 -6.76
C LYS A 266 6.22 -28.35 -7.22
N GLU A 267 7.53 -28.56 -7.13
CA GLU A 267 8.10 -29.89 -7.23
C GLU A 267 7.43 -30.73 -6.14
N THR A 268 6.42 -31.48 -6.54
CA THR A 268 5.95 -32.60 -5.74
C THR A 268 7.17 -33.49 -5.65
N LYS A 269 7.84 -33.49 -4.48
CA LYS A 269 8.73 -34.60 -4.12
C LYS A 269 7.85 -35.85 -4.28
N GLN A 270 7.96 -36.49 -5.42
CA GLN A 270 7.53 -37.88 -5.55
C GLN A 270 8.33 -38.62 -4.48
N ASN A 271 7.67 -38.93 -3.39
CA ASN A 271 8.11 -40.03 -2.55
C ASN A 271 8.05 -41.25 -3.50
N ASP A 272 9.20 -41.58 -4.07
CA ASP A 272 9.44 -42.91 -4.58
C ASP A 272 9.34 -43.87 -3.38
N GLY A 273 8.10 -44.12 -2.99
CA GLY A 273 7.77 -45.27 -2.17
C GLY A 273 8.15 -46.50 -2.96
N LYS A 274 9.35 -47.01 -2.72
CA LYS A 274 9.73 -48.35 -3.13
C LYS A 274 8.65 -49.28 -2.61
N ILE A 275 7.75 -49.66 -3.47
CA ILE A 275 6.90 -50.81 -3.26
C ILE A 275 7.84 -52.03 -3.37
N PHE A 276 8.33 -52.45 -2.22
CA PHE A 276 9.00 -53.75 -2.11
C PHE A 276 7.97 -54.83 -2.41
N GLY A 277 8.12 -55.47 -3.55
CA GLY A 277 7.38 -56.63 -3.90
C GLY A 277 7.55 -57.74 -2.89
N LEU A 278 6.44 -58.29 -2.48
CA LEU A 278 6.36 -59.60 -1.83
C LEU A 278 5.55 -60.46 -2.76
N PHE A 279 6.26 -61.11 -3.69
CA PHE A 279 5.84 -62.39 -4.21
C PHE A 279 6.56 -63.46 -3.36
N LYS A 280 5.80 -64.24 -2.63
CA LYS A 280 6.14 -65.58 -2.24
C LYS A 280 4.91 -66.47 -2.48
N PHE A 281 5.09 -67.42 -3.37
CA PHE A 281 4.43 -68.70 -3.62
C PHE A 281 3.17 -69.02 -2.82
#